data_78fc048104e8e8c320f801287c9f1db5
#
_entry.id   78fc048104e8e8c320f801287c9f1db5
#
_cell.length_a   1.000
_cell.length_b   1.000
_cell.length_c   1.000
_cell.angle_alpha   90.00
_cell.angle_beta   90.00
_cell.angle_gamma   90.00
#
_symmetry.space_group_name_H-M   'P 1'
#
loop_
_entity.id
_entity.type
_entity.pdbx_description
1 polymer ?
#
loop_
_entity_poly.entity_id
_entity_poly.type
_entity_poly.pdbx_seq_one_letter_code
_entity_poly.pdbx_strand_id
1 'polypeptide(L)'
;MYGIGTVARLAQVSVRTLRHYDDLGLLKPADVDPLTGYRRYLPDQVLRLHRILVLRDLGVPLSEIRQLIDDDVTVEQLRGILRLRQAESRARLAIQTEQLTRVEIRLAQLEEGPMAAYEVIVKRLEPLRVVALSEDLAGVDEIGQASGRMYPQLHAALGRHRVAFNGLSLALYEDIDDEDRPLRLTTALQVPSGVTIDTDGLATIELPAVDRAATTVVRGAPDQFGDAFRALHEWIDQTGDQATSFDRELYIDCDGPRDTWVTELQTILAPRT
;
A
#
# COMPACT_ATOMS: atom_id res chain seq x y z
N MET A 1 3.78 -51.50 -23.78
CA MET A 1 3.87 -51.14 -22.36
C MET A 1 5.28 -50.72 -22.03
N TYR A 2 5.42 -49.64 -21.23
CA TYR A 2 6.70 -49.10 -20.77
C TYR A 2 6.91 -49.38 -19.29
N GLY A 3 8.12 -49.82 -18.91
CA GLY A 3 8.46 -49.94 -17.48
C GLY A 3 8.59 -48.61 -16.79
N ILE A 4 8.39 -48.56 -15.46
CA ILE A 4 8.41 -47.34 -14.65
C ILE A 4 9.71 -46.51 -14.84
N GLY A 5 10.87 -47.13 -14.98
CA GLY A 5 12.15 -46.44 -15.25
C GLY A 5 12.19 -45.79 -16.62
N THR A 6 11.57 -46.36 -17.65
CA THR A 6 11.47 -45.77 -18.98
C THR A 6 10.54 -44.56 -18.96
N VAL A 7 9.40 -44.66 -18.28
CA VAL A 7 8.44 -43.56 -18.15
C VAL A 7 9.06 -42.41 -17.35
N ALA A 8 9.75 -42.69 -16.25
CA ALA A 8 10.46 -41.72 -15.45
C ALA A 8 11.47 -40.90 -16.28
N ARG A 9 12.25 -41.57 -17.12
CA ARG A 9 13.24 -40.94 -18.01
C ARG A 9 12.57 -40.10 -19.11
N LEU A 10 11.53 -40.64 -19.77
CA LEU A 10 10.81 -39.93 -20.84
C LEU A 10 10.15 -38.67 -20.33
N ALA A 11 9.62 -38.68 -19.12
CA ALA A 11 8.93 -37.54 -18.50
C ALA A 11 9.84 -36.66 -17.62
N GLN A 12 11.13 -37.00 -17.53
CA GLN A 12 12.12 -36.28 -16.70
C GLN A 12 11.70 -36.14 -15.22
N VAL A 13 11.10 -37.20 -14.67
CA VAL A 13 10.71 -37.25 -13.25
C VAL A 13 11.37 -38.44 -12.55
N SER A 14 11.37 -38.43 -11.23
CA SER A 14 11.88 -39.56 -10.46
C SER A 14 10.88 -40.73 -10.44
N VAL A 15 11.39 -41.95 -10.30
CA VAL A 15 10.54 -43.15 -10.04
C VAL A 15 9.71 -42.98 -8.78
N ARG A 16 10.23 -42.25 -7.78
CA ARG A 16 9.52 -41.90 -6.55
C ARG A 16 8.30 -41.02 -6.84
N THR A 17 8.43 -40.07 -7.76
CA THR A 17 7.31 -39.21 -8.19
C THR A 17 6.20 -40.03 -8.83
N LEU A 18 6.54 -41.00 -9.70
CA LEU A 18 5.55 -41.88 -10.34
C LEU A 18 4.83 -42.79 -9.33
N ARG A 19 5.54 -43.29 -8.31
CA ARG A 19 4.92 -44.04 -7.21
C ARG A 19 3.98 -43.16 -6.39
N HIS A 20 4.39 -41.94 -6.11
CA HIS A 20 3.54 -40.97 -5.41
C HIS A 20 2.28 -40.64 -6.23
N TYR A 21 2.37 -40.53 -7.55
CA TYR A 21 1.20 -40.32 -8.40
C TYR A 21 0.28 -41.51 -8.46
N ASP A 22 0.82 -42.74 -8.35
CA ASP A 22 0.04 -43.97 -8.19
C ASP A 22 -0.70 -43.97 -6.83
N ASP A 23 -0.01 -43.67 -5.74
CA ASP A 23 -0.58 -43.59 -4.38
C ASP A 23 -1.71 -42.53 -4.30
N LEU A 24 -1.56 -41.39 -4.96
CA LEU A 24 -2.58 -40.35 -5.06
C LEU A 24 -3.71 -40.67 -6.06
N GLY A 25 -3.59 -41.78 -6.82
CA GLY A 25 -4.53 -42.12 -7.88
C GLY A 25 -4.52 -41.18 -9.10
N LEU A 26 -3.50 -40.34 -9.24
CA LEU A 26 -3.31 -39.47 -10.41
C LEU A 26 -2.89 -40.24 -11.66
N LEU A 27 -2.00 -41.22 -11.49
CA LEU A 27 -1.48 -42.05 -12.57
C LEU A 27 -1.30 -43.47 -12.06
N LYS A 28 -2.34 -44.29 -12.16
CA LYS A 28 -2.26 -45.72 -11.81
C LYS A 28 -1.59 -46.49 -12.94
N PRO A 29 -0.63 -47.40 -12.66
CA PRO A 29 -0.04 -48.25 -13.70
C PRO A 29 -1.11 -49.15 -14.33
N ALA A 30 -0.93 -49.49 -15.60
CA ALA A 30 -1.82 -50.41 -16.31
C ALA A 30 -1.66 -51.86 -15.80
N ASP A 31 -0.46 -52.20 -15.34
CA ASP A 31 -0.12 -53.50 -14.81
C ASP A 31 0.92 -53.37 -13.70
N VAL A 32 0.75 -54.18 -12.65
CA VAL A 32 1.71 -54.33 -11.55
C VAL A 32 2.00 -55.84 -11.39
N ASP A 33 3.23 -56.24 -11.65
CA ASP A 33 3.66 -57.62 -11.47
C ASP A 33 3.49 -58.03 -10.00
N PRO A 34 2.67 -59.04 -9.70
CA PRO A 34 2.34 -59.40 -8.32
C PRO A 34 3.50 -60.01 -7.54
N LEU A 35 4.53 -60.55 -8.23
CA LEU A 35 5.71 -61.15 -7.58
C LEU A 35 6.82 -60.13 -7.31
N THR A 36 7.04 -59.22 -8.27
CA THR A 36 8.16 -58.26 -8.22
C THR A 36 7.73 -56.85 -7.87
N GLY A 37 6.42 -56.55 -7.91
CA GLY A 37 5.90 -55.19 -7.73
C GLY A 37 6.26 -54.24 -8.89
N TYR A 38 6.73 -54.80 -10.03
CA TYR A 38 7.17 -53.99 -11.15
C TYR A 38 6.00 -53.35 -11.90
N ARG A 39 6.01 -52.02 -12.04
CA ARG A 39 4.93 -51.23 -12.65
C ARG A 39 5.15 -51.03 -14.13
N ARG A 40 4.10 -51.21 -14.92
CA ARG A 40 4.07 -50.98 -16.37
C ARG A 40 2.96 -50.03 -16.77
N TYR A 41 3.23 -49.20 -17.77
CA TYR A 41 2.34 -48.15 -18.24
C TYR A 41 2.09 -48.26 -19.73
N LEU A 42 0.87 -47.90 -20.17
CA LEU A 42 0.49 -47.78 -21.58
C LEU A 42 0.95 -46.44 -22.17
N PRO A 43 1.04 -46.32 -23.52
CA PRO A 43 1.37 -45.07 -24.19
C PRO A 43 0.45 -43.92 -23.79
N ASP A 44 -0.86 -44.14 -23.69
CA ASP A 44 -1.86 -43.11 -23.30
C ASP A 44 -1.63 -42.60 -21.88
N GLN A 45 -1.11 -43.46 -21.00
CA GLN A 45 -0.76 -43.05 -19.64
C GLN A 45 0.47 -42.13 -19.61
N VAL A 46 1.36 -42.22 -20.59
CA VAL A 46 2.47 -41.27 -20.76
C VAL A 46 1.95 -39.91 -21.19
N LEU A 47 0.93 -39.84 -22.04
CA LEU A 47 0.26 -38.58 -22.40
C LEU A 47 -0.47 -37.99 -21.21
N ARG A 48 -1.17 -38.82 -20.41
CA ARG A 48 -1.79 -38.37 -19.15
C ARG A 48 -0.74 -37.78 -18.18
N LEU A 49 0.41 -38.45 -18.03
CA LEU A 49 1.51 -37.99 -17.21
C LEU A 49 2.01 -36.62 -17.68
N HIS A 50 2.17 -36.42 -18.99
CA HIS A 50 2.60 -35.14 -19.54
C HIS A 50 1.62 -34.02 -19.17
N ARG A 51 0.30 -34.23 -19.24
CA ARG A 51 -0.72 -33.27 -18.81
C ARG A 51 -0.61 -32.97 -17.32
N ILE A 52 -0.38 -33.96 -16.46
CA ILE A 52 -0.17 -33.77 -15.02
C ILE A 52 1.03 -32.85 -14.77
N LEU A 53 2.15 -33.10 -15.45
CA LEU A 53 3.37 -32.32 -15.27
C LEU A 53 3.21 -30.87 -15.70
N VAL A 54 2.58 -30.63 -16.86
CA VAL A 54 2.30 -29.27 -17.34
C VAL A 54 1.46 -28.49 -16.33
N LEU A 55 0.39 -29.08 -15.80
CA LEU A 55 -0.47 -28.42 -14.81
C LEU A 55 0.26 -28.18 -13.49
N ARG A 56 1.06 -29.13 -13.02
CA ARG A 56 1.89 -29.00 -11.83
C ARG A 56 2.91 -27.85 -11.97
N ASP A 57 3.60 -27.79 -13.09
CA ASP A 57 4.63 -26.76 -13.35
C ASP A 57 4.01 -25.36 -13.47
N LEU A 58 2.73 -25.27 -13.78
CA LEU A 58 1.92 -24.04 -13.72
C LEU A 58 1.36 -23.76 -12.31
N GLY A 59 1.76 -24.54 -11.30
CA GLY A 59 1.38 -24.30 -9.90
C GLY A 59 -0.03 -24.77 -9.54
N VAL A 60 -0.65 -25.63 -10.36
CA VAL A 60 -1.96 -26.23 -10.01
C VAL A 60 -1.75 -27.31 -8.94
N PRO A 61 -2.47 -27.29 -7.82
CA PRO A 61 -2.38 -28.32 -6.79
C PRO A 61 -2.70 -29.72 -7.33
N LEU A 62 -2.00 -30.75 -6.85
CA LEU A 62 -2.22 -32.14 -7.32
C LEU A 62 -3.65 -32.64 -7.10
N SER A 63 -4.33 -32.14 -6.04
CA SER A 63 -5.75 -32.43 -5.79
C SER A 63 -6.67 -31.90 -6.88
N GLU A 64 -6.41 -30.69 -7.38
CA GLU A 64 -7.17 -30.09 -8.49
C GLU A 64 -6.81 -30.75 -9.82
N ILE A 65 -5.52 -31.10 -10.05
CA ILE A 65 -5.08 -31.80 -11.27
C ILE A 65 -5.84 -33.10 -11.45
N ARG A 66 -6.10 -33.82 -10.38
CA ARG A 66 -6.86 -35.06 -10.43
C ARG A 66 -8.26 -34.88 -11.02
N GLN A 67 -9.00 -33.87 -10.49
CA GLN A 67 -10.34 -33.55 -10.98
C GLN A 67 -10.32 -33.10 -12.44
N LEU A 68 -9.35 -32.23 -12.81
CA LEU A 68 -9.20 -31.72 -14.16
C LEU A 68 -8.89 -32.80 -15.21
N ILE A 69 -8.24 -33.91 -14.82
CA ILE A 69 -7.85 -34.96 -15.74
C ILE A 69 -8.94 -36.04 -15.82
N ASP A 70 -9.68 -36.29 -14.74
CA ASP A 70 -10.73 -37.31 -14.69
C ASP A 70 -12.08 -36.81 -15.26
N ASP A 71 -12.36 -35.48 -15.25
CA ASP A 71 -13.64 -34.87 -15.64
C ASP A 71 -13.71 -34.44 -17.12
N ASP A 72 -12.82 -34.87 -18.01
CA ASP A 72 -12.76 -34.44 -19.43
C ASP A 72 -12.85 -32.89 -19.59
N VAL A 73 -12.08 -32.17 -18.77
CA VAL A 73 -12.08 -30.69 -18.75
C VAL A 73 -11.85 -30.15 -20.15
N THR A 74 -12.76 -29.29 -20.58
CA THR A 74 -12.67 -28.64 -21.88
C THR A 74 -11.49 -27.66 -21.96
N VAL A 75 -11.00 -27.39 -23.16
CA VAL A 75 -9.93 -26.42 -23.40
C VAL A 75 -10.30 -25.03 -22.85
N GLU A 76 -11.58 -24.69 -22.85
CA GLU A 76 -12.06 -23.41 -22.31
C GLU A 76 -11.99 -23.33 -20.79
N GLN A 77 -12.35 -24.40 -20.10
CA GLN A 77 -12.21 -24.51 -18.64
C GLN A 77 -10.74 -24.43 -18.23
N LEU A 78 -9.87 -25.14 -18.95
CA LEU A 78 -8.43 -25.06 -18.70
C LEU A 78 -7.88 -23.63 -18.90
N ARG A 79 -8.31 -22.94 -19.97
CA ARG A 79 -7.96 -21.52 -20.17
C ARG A 79 -8.43 -20.62 -19.02
N GLY A 80 -9.62 -20.87 -18.49
CA GLY A 80 -10.16 -20.12 -17.35
C GLY A 80 -9.26 -20.27 -16.12
N ILE A 81 -8.88 -21.51 -15.79
CA ILE A 81 -7.99 -21.83 -14.67
C ILE A 81 -6.62 -21.17 -14.84
N LEU A 82 -6.03 -21.26 -16.03
CA LEU A 82 -4.73 -20.65 -16.31
C LEU A 82 -4.76 -19.13 -16.24
N ARG A 83 -5.85 -18.48 -16.69
CA ARG A 83 -6.04 -17.03 -16.54
C ARG A 83 -6.17 -16.60 -15.10
N LEU A 84 -6.91 -17.36 -14.28
CA LEU A 84 -7.02 -17.10 -12.85
C LEU A 84 -5.64 -17.20 -12.17
N ARG A 85 -4.88 -18.24 -12.42
CA ARG A 85 -3.51 -18.41 -11.90
C ARG A 85 -2.56 -17.31 -12.35
N GLN A 86 -2.68 -16.88 -13.60
CA GLN A 86 -1.91 -15.73 -14.10
C GLN A 86 -2.25 -14.45 -13.34
N ALA A 87 -3.53 -14.19 -13.09
CA ALA A 87 -3.97 -13.02 -12.32
C ALA A 87 -3.48 -13.07 -10.87
N GLU A 88 -3.60 -14.23 -10.19
CA GLU A 88 -3.09 -14.44 -8.84
C GLU A 88 -1.57 -14.23 -8.75
N SER A 89 -0.82 -14.76 -9.72
CA SER A 89 0.64 -14.60 -9.76
C SER A 89 1.06 -13.14 -10.00
N ARG A 90 0.33 -12.41 -10.85
CA ARG A 90 0.57 -10.98 -11.08
C ARG A 90 0.26 -10.15 -9.84
N ALA A 91 -0.85 -10.43 -9.15
CA ALA A 91 -1.20 -9.75 -7.91
C ALA A 91 -0.14 -9.98 -6.83
N ARG A 92 0.34 -11.22 -6.68
CA ARG A 92 1.42 -11.56 -5.73
C ARG A 92 2.72 -10.85 -6.07
N LEU A 93 3.08 -10.80 -7.36
CA LEU A 93 4.28 -10.08 -7.82
C LEU A 93 4.18 -8.58 -7.53
N ALA A 94 3.02 -7.95 -7.74
CA ALA A 94 2.80 -6.54 -7.42
C ALA A 94 3.02 -6.26 -5.93
N ILE A 95 2.46 -7.09 -5.03
CA ILE A 95 2.66 -6.97 -3.58
C ILE A 95 4.14 -7.12 -3.21
N GLN A 96 4.84 -8.10 -3.79
CA GLN A 96 6.25 -8.33 -3.51
C GLN A 96 7.14 -7.18 -4.02
N THR A 97 6.81 -6.62 -5.19
CA THR A 97 7.52 -5.45 -5.73
C THR A 97 7.36 -4.24 -4.82
N GLU A 98 6.13 -3.99 -4.34
CA GLU A 98 5.86 -2.91 -3.39
C GLU A 98 6.63 -3.10 -2.07
N GLN A 99 6.67 -4.33 -1.54
CA GLN A 99 7.45 -4.64 -0.33
C GLN A 99 8.96 -4.42 -0.55
N LEU A 100 9.50 -4.82 -1.71
CA LEU A 100 10.90 -4.60 -2.06
C LEU A 100 11.21 -3.10 -2.11
N THR A 101 10.39 -2.31 -2.78
CA THR A 101 10.54 -0.86 -2.85
C THR A 101 10.57 -0.22 -1.46
N ARG A 102 9.68 -0.64 -0.55
CA ARG A 102 9.70 -0.15 0.85
C ARG A 102 11.01 -0.51 1.57
N VAL A 103 11.54 -1.72 1.35
CA VAL A 103 12.83 -2.13 1.94
C VAL A 103 13.99 -1.31 1.36
N GLU A 104 13.99 -1.06 0.05
CA GLU A 104 15.02 -0.26 -0.63
C GLU A 104 15.01 1.19 -0.13
N ILE A 105 13.83 1.81 -0.01
CA ILE A 105 13.69 3.15 0.59
C ILE A 105 14.23 3.15 2.02
N ARG A 106 13.91 2.13 2.82
CA ARG A 106 14.37 2.06 4.20
C ARG A 106 15.86 1.83 4.33
N LEU A 107 16.46 1.06 3.42
CA LEU A 107 17.91 0.89 3.36
C LEU A 107 18.61 2.20 2.99
N ALA A 108 18.12 2.91 1.98
CA ALA A 108 18.67 4.21 1.59
C ALA A 108 18.61 5.22 2.76
N GLN A 109 17.49 5.25 3.50
CA GLN A 109 17.36 6.09 4.71
C GLN A 109 18.36 5.71 5.81
N LEU A 110 18.71 4.43 5.97
CA LEU A 110 19.69 3.97 6.96
C LEU A 110 21.13 4.24 6.53
N GLU A 111 21.41 4.22 5.24
CA GLU A 111 22.75 4.46 4.67
C GLU A 111 23.09 5.95 4.59
N GLU A 112 22.11 6.80 4.27
CA GLU A 112 22.28 8.26 4.13
C GLU A 112 21.97 9.04 5.41
N GLY A 113 21.33 8.41 6.38
CA GLY A 113 20.76 9.05 7.57
C GLY A 113 19.43 9.78 7.27
N PRO A 114 18.53 9.89 8.23
CA PRO A 114 17.20 10.49 8.02
C PRO A 114 17.25 11.96 7.59
N MET A 115 18.35 12.66 7.83
CA MET A 115 18.54 14.06 7.44
C MET A 115 18.93 14.28 5.97
N ALA A 116 19.52 13.29 5.27
CA ALA A 116 19.95 13.48 3.89
C ALA A 116 18.78 13.45 2.88
N ALA A 117 17.65 12.85 3.26
CA ALA A 117 16.49 12.70 2.38
C ALA A 117 15.56 13.94 2.36
N TYR A 118 15.61 14.80 3.38
CA TYR A 118 14.70 15.94 3.54
C TYR A 118 15.45 17.22 3.84
N GLU A 119 15.41 18.18 2.91
CA GLU A 119 15.96 19.50 3.11
C GLU A 119 15.05 20.29 4.06
N VAL A 120 15.58 20.70 5.23
CA VAL A 120 14.84 21.49 6.22
C VAL A 120 15.18 22.96 6.10
N ILE A 121 14.16 23.80 5.94
CA ILE A 121 14.28 25.26 5.84
C ILE A 121 13.48 25.90 6.96
N VAL A 122 14.11 26.84 7.68
CA VAL A 122 13.38 27.68 8.66
C VAL A 122 12.89 28.95 7.97
N LYS A 123 11.59 29.18 8.00
CA LYS A 123 10.97 30.38 7.41
C LYS A 123 9.83 30.92 8.25
N ARG A 124 9.41 32.14 7.93
CA ARG A 124 8.17 32.74 8.41
C ARG A 124 6.98 32.19 7.63
N LEU A 125 5.86 31.96 8.30
CA LEU A 125 4.59 31.61 7.67
C LEU A 125 3.67 32.84 7.72
N GLU A 126 3.07 33.14 6.57
CA GLU A 126 2.08 34.21 6.48
C GLU A 126 0.74 33.79 7.08
N PRO A 127 -0.08 34.74 7.56
CA PRO A 127 -1.40 34.41 8.06
C PRO A 127 -2.30 33.89 6.95
N LEU A 128 -3.14 32.92 7.28
CA LEU A 128 -4.06 32.30 6.31
C LEU A 128 -5.49 32.35 6.84
N ARG A 129 -6.43 32.83 6.02
CA ARG A 129 -7.85 32.72 6.29
C ARG A 129 -8.37 31.42 5.70
N VAL A 130 -8.98 30.59 6.52
CA VAL A 130 -9.44 29.25 6.13
C VAL A 130 -10.84 28.96 6.66
N VAL A 131 -11.57 28.11 5.95
CA VAL A 131 -12.74 27.40 6.48
C VAL A 131 -12.25 26.04 6.93
N ALA A 132 -12.52 25.70 8.17
CA ALA A 132 -11.97 24.53 8.84
C ALA A 132 -13.05 23.63 9.43
N LEU A 133 -12.74 22.34 9.53
CA LEU A 133 -13.51 21.33 10.23
C LEU A 133 -12.54 20.53 11.11
N SER A 134 -12.88 20.33 12.38
CA SER A 134 -12.04 19.62 13.34
C SER A 134 -12.72 18.34 13.83
N GLU A 135 -11.92 17.31 14.06
CA GLU A 135 -12.35 16.02 14.63
C GLU A 135 -11.25 15.52 15.58
N ASP A 136 -11.65 15.04 16.77
CA ASP A 136 -10.74 14.46 17.75
C ASP A 136 -10.62 12.95 17.49
N LEU A 137 -9.38 12.45 17.37
CA LEU A 137 -9.04 11.11 16.93
C LEU A 137 -8.35 10.32 18.06
N ALA A 138 -8.58 9.00 18.08
CA ALA A 138 -7.90 8.10 19.02
C ALA A 138 -6.43 7.86 18.65
N GLY A 139 -6.04 8.12 17.40
CA GLY A 139 -4.66 7.95 16.97
C GLY A 139 -4.43 8.29 15.49
N VAL A 140 -3.18 8.21 15.10
CA VAL A 140 -2.72 8.56 13.74
C VAL A 140 -3.27 7.63 12.64
N ASP A 141 -3.65 6.41 12.98
CA ASP A 141 -4.24 5.44 12.07
C ASP A 141 -5.64 5.85 11.59
N GLU A 142 -6.34 6.73 12.32
CA GLU A 142 -7.65 7.27 11.94
C GLU A 142 -7.55 8.46 10.97
N ILE A 143 -6.39 9.11 10.83
CA ILE A 143 -6.20 10.34 10.03
C ILE A 143 -6.70 10.17 8.59
N GLY A 144 -6.30 9.10 7.92
CA GLY A 144 -6.64 8.87 6.52
C GLY A 144 -8.16 8.75 6.29
N GLN A 145 -8.86 8.08 7.20
CA GLN A 145 -10.31 7.91 7.14
C GLN A 145 -11.04 9.22 7.49
N ALA A 146 -10.59 9.93 8.52
CA ALA A 146 -11.15 11.22 8.93
C ALA A 146 -10.99 12.26 7.82
N SER A 147 -9.79 12.45 7.28
CA SER A 147 -9.51 13.36 6.14
C SER A 147 -10.39 13.04 4.93
N GLY A 148 -10.56 11.74 4.61
CA GLY A 148 -11.42 11.28 3.52
C GLY A 148 -12.90 11.64 3.69
N ARG A 149 -13.38 11.88 4.93
CA ARG A 149 -14.73 12.37 5.22
C ARG A 149 -14.80 13.89 5.28
N MET A 150 -13.80 14.54 5.83
CA MET A 150 -13.81 15.97 6.17
C MET A 150 -13.61 16.87 4.93
N TYR A 151 -12.64 16.57 4.05
CA TYR A 151 -12.42 17.36 2.84
C TYR A 151 -13.63 17.44 1.91
N PRO A 152 -14.36 16.35 1.58
CA PRO A 152 -15.58 16.45 0.81
C PRO A 152 -16.66 17.35 1.45
N GLN A 153 -16.77 17.38 2.79
CA GLN A 153 -17.71 18.26 3.50
C GLN A 153 -17.33 19.73 3.33
N LEU A 154 -16.03 20.05 3.46
CA LEU A 154 -15.49 21.40 3.22
C LEU A 154 -15.77 21.87 1.79
N HIS A 155 -15.45 21.04 0.79
CA HIS A 155 -15.71 21.38 -0.62
C HIS A 155 -17.21 21.54 -0.92
N ALA A 156 -18.05 20.70 -0.35
CA ALA A 156 -19.50 20.82 -0.48
C ALA A 156 -20.04 22.12 0.16
N ALA A 157 -19.46 22.52 1.29
CA ALA A 157 -19.83 23.78 1.95
C ALA A 157 -19.43 24.99 1.09
N LEU A 158 -18.19 25.04 0.58
CA LEU A 158 -17.78 26.09 -0.36
C LEU A 158 -18.70 26.16 -1.57
N GLY A 159 -19.08 25.02 -2.15
CA GLY A 159 -20.03 24.95 -3.27
C GLY A 159 -21.41 25.51 -2.93
N ARG A 160 -21.98 25.19 -1.75
CA ARG A 160 -23.26 25.76 -1.29
C ARG A 160 -23.22 27.27 -1.13
N HIS A 161 -22.08 27.80 -0.67
CA HIS A 161 -21.86 29.23 -0.50
C HIS A 161 -21.33 29.92 -1.77
N ARG A 162 -21.24 29.20 -2.88
CA ARG A 162 -20.74 29.69 -4.19
C ARG A 162 -19.33 30.29 -4.11
N VAL A 163 -18.50 29.79 -3.22
CA VAL A 163 -17.07 30.15 -3.10
C VAL A 163 -16.28 29.22 -4.00
N ALA A 164 -15.61 29.77 -5.00
CA ALA A 164 -14.67 29.00 -5.83
C ALA A 164 -13.43 28.66 -5.01
N PHE A 165 -13.07 27.38 -4.97
CA PHE A 165 -11.83 26.95 -4.35
C PHE A 165 -10.70 26.98 -5.39
N ASN A 166 -9.72 27.85 -5.14
CA ASN A 166 -8.50 28.00 -5.92
C ASN A 166 -7.28 28.26 -5.02
N GLY A 167 -7.41 27.94 -3.74
CA GLY A 167 -6.40 28.14 -2.72
C GLY A 167 -5.74 26.84 -2.27
N LEU A 168 -5.12 26.90 -1.12
CA LEU A 168 -4.40 25.79 -0.50
C LEU A 168 -5.33 24.96 0.39
N SER A 169 -5.11 23.66 0.40
CA SER A 169 -5.68 22.73 1.39
C SER A 169 -4.67 22.51 2.50
N LEU A 170 -5.13 22.36 3.73
CA LEU A 170 -4.29 22.15 4.90
C LEU A 170 -4.85 21.05 5.79
N ALA A 171 -3.96 20.31 6.45
CA ALA A 171 -4.26 19.54 7.64
C ALA A 171 -3.39 20.08 8.80
N LEU A 172 -4.00 20.22 9.97
CA LEU A 172 -3.34 20.70 11.18
C LEU A 172 -3.53 19.63 12.25
N TYR A 173 -2.47 19.38 13.01
CA TYR A 173 -2.42 18.40 14.06
C TYR A 173 -2.10 19.08 15.38
N GLU A 174 -2.89 18.79 16.40
CA GLU A 174 -2.72 19.36 17.74
C GLU A 174 -2.88 18.25 18.77
N ASP A 175 -1.91 18.14 19.67
CA ASP A 175 -2.05 17.30 20.84
C ASP A 175 -3.03 17.94 21.82
N ILE A 176 -4.03 17.18 22.25
CA ILE A 176 -5.05 17.63 23.20
C ILE A 176 -4.99 16.77 24.46
N ASP A 177 -5.38 17.36 25.58
CA ASP A 177 -5.37 16.71 26.91
C ASP A 177 -6.66 15.85 27.06
N ASP A 178 -6.75 14.80 26.24
CA ASP A 178 -7.82 13.80 26.26
C ASP A 178 -7.20 12.41 26.13
N GLU A 179 -7.38 11.54 27.14
CA GLU A 179 -6.74 10.22 27.17
C GLU A 179 -7.30 9.26 26.10
N ASP A 180 -8.56 9.41 25.72
CA ASP A 180 -9.22 8.55 24.72
C ASP A 180 -8.98 9.04 23.29
N ARG A 181 -8.82 10.36 23.11
CA ARG A 181 -8.65 11.03 21.81
C ARG A 181 -7.60 12.13 21.88
N PRO A 182 -6.32 11.75 21.99
CA PRO A 182 -5.23 12.70 22.25
C PRO A 182 -4.87 13.58 21.05
N LEU A 183 -5.40 13.31 19.86
CA LEU A 183 -5.03 13.99 18.62
C LEU A 183 -6.23 14.73 18.02
N ARG A 184 -6.12 16.05 17.87
CA ARG A 184 -7.08 16.82 17.07
C ARG A 184 -6.57 17.00 15.65
N LEU A 185 -7.36 16.52 14.69
CA LEU A 185 -7.18 16.79 13.27
C LEU A 185 -8.10 17.93 12.87
N THR A 186 -7.53 18.97 12.27
CA THR A 186 -8.29 20.06 11.63
C THR A 186 -7.95 20.09 10.15
N THR A 187 -8.90 19.76 9.29
CA THR A 187 -8.78 19.98 7.85
C THR A 187 -9.30 21.36 7.48
N ALA A 188 -8.64 22.02 6.56
CA ALA A 188 -8.97 23.40 6.21
C ALA A 188 -8.77 23.69 4.73
N LEU A 189 -9.57 24.60 4.20
CA LEU A 189 -9.45 25.14 2.85
C LEU A 189 -9.25 26.65 2.91
N GLN A 190 -8.22 27.15 2.25
CA GLN A 190 -7.97 28.57 2.16
C GLN A 190 -9.10 29.27 1.40
N VAL A 191 -9.57 30.39 1.96
CA VAL A 191 -10.63 31.19 1.37
C VAL A 191 -10.24 32.66 1.24
N PRO A 192 -10.81 33.42 0.29
CA PRO A 192 -10.58 34.85 0.16
C PRO A 192 -11.04 35.64 1.39
N SER A 193 -10.43 36.81 1.60
CA SER A 193 -10.88 37.78 2.61
C SER A 193 -12.35 38.16 2.34
N GLY A 194 -13.18 38.09 3.39
CA GLY A 194 -14.62 38.39 3.27
C GLY A 194 -15.53 37.17 3.17
N VAL A 195 -14.99 35.97 2.95
CA VAL A 195 -15.76 34.74 3.08
C VAL A 195 -15.88 34.36 4.55
N THR A 196 -17.10 34.06 5.01
CA THR A 196 -17.39 33.54 6.36
C THR A 196 -18.41 32.40 6.22
N ILE A 197 -18.05 31.23 6.72
CA ILE A 197 -18.88 30.03 6.74
C ILE A 197 -18.73 29.42 8.14
N ASP A 198 -19.74 29.63 8.98
CA ASP A 198 -19.78 29.16 10.37
C ASP A 198 -21.07 28.39 10.58
N THR A 199 -21.18 27.22 9.93
CA THR A 199 -22.37 26.37 9.98
C THR A 199 -21.96 24.90 9.93
N ASP A 200 -22.80 24.02 10.47
CA ASP A 200 -22.63 22.57 10.38
C ASP A 200 -21.28 22.03 10.94
N GLY A 201 -20.77 22.66 12.01
CA GLY A 201 -19.48 22.29 12.60
C GLY A 201 -18.26 22.88 11.87
N LEU A 202 -18.49 23.63 10.79
CA LEU A 202 -17.46 24.37 10.09
C LEU A 202 -17.25 25.73 10.75
N ALA A 203 -16.00 26.18 10.81
CA ALA A 203 -15.63 27.48 11.32
C ALA A 203 -14.69 28.20 10.36
N THR A 204 -14.92 29.51 10.16
CA THR A 204 -13.94 30.34 9.48
C THR A 204 -12.95 30.90 10.50
N ILE A 205 -11.69 30.55 10.34
CA ILE A 205 -10.62 30.95 11.26
C ILE A 205 -9.49 31.67 10.53
N GLU A 206 -8.79 32.53 11.26
CA GLU A 206 -7.54 33.13 10.83
C GLU A 206 -6.39 32.34 11.47
N LEU A 207 -5.63 31.60 10.69
CA LEU A 207 -4.36 31.05 11.16
C LEU A 207 -3.36 32.21 11.27
N PRO A 208 -2.78 32.45 12.45
CA PRO A 208 -1.89 33.57 12.65
C PRO A 208 -0.59 33.44 11.86
N ALA A 209 0.09 34.54 11.61
CA ALA A 209 1.46 34.53 11.14
C ALA A 209 2.35 33.81 12.18
N VAL A 210 3.32 33.04 11.68
CA VAL A 210 4.31 32.37 12.52
C VAL A 210 5.70 32.86 12.12
N ASP A 211 6.44 33.41 13.08
CA ASP A 211 7.75 33.99 12.77
C ASP A 211 8.78 32.93 12.38
N ARG A 212 8.67 31.72 12.94
CA ARG A 212 9.62 30.64 12.69
C ARG A 212 8.88 29.30 12.59
N ALA A 213 9.02 28.65 11.47
CA ALA A 213 8.61 27.27 11.29
C ALA A 213 9.73 26.51 10.58
N ALA A 214 10.06 25.34 11.06
CA ALA A 214 10.86 24.37 10.31
C ALA A 214 9.97 23.70 9.27
N THR A 215 10.41 23.69 8.02
CA THR A 215 9.60 23.19 6.92
C THR A 215 10.41 22.28 6.01
N THR A 216 9.75 21.28 5.45
CA THR A 216 10.32 20.42 4.40
C THR A 216 9.26 20.10 3.35
N VAL A 217 9.70 19.87 2.12
CA VAL A 217 8.80 19.53 1.00
C VAL A 217 8.91 18.07 0.67
N VAL A 218 7.79 17.38 0.71
CA VAL A 218 7.66 15.96 0.32
C VAL A 218 7.01 15.87 -1.05
N ARG A 219 7.59 15.05 -1.92
CA ARG A 219 7.01 14.69 -3.22
C ARG A 219 6.63 13.22 -3.18
N GLY A 220 5.34 12.93 -3.31
CA GLY A 220 4.79 11.58 -3.26
C GLY A 220 3.58 11.43 -2.36
N ALA A 221 3.22 10.20 -2.08
CA ALA A 221 2.02 9.86 -1.31
C ALA A 221 2.16 10.18 0.19
N PRO A 222 1.04 10.43 0.89
CA PRO A 222 1.03 10.76 2.31
C PRO A 222 1.62 9.71 3.27
N ASP A 223 1.82 8.48 2.82
CA ASP A 223 2.46 7.41 3.60
C ASP A 223 3.93 7.71 3.96
N GLN A 224 4.56 8.67 3.27
CA GLN A 224 5.92 9.14 3.54
C GLN A 224 5.99 10.28 4.58
N PHE A 225 4.86 10.87 4.96
CA PHE A 225 4.84 12.04 5.85
C PHE A 225 5.38 11.73 7.25
N GLY A 226 5.12 10.53 7.78
CA GLY A 226 5.64 10.12 9.07
C GLY A 226 7.17 10.12 9.15
N ASP A 227 7.85 9.68 8.10
CA ASP A 227 9.31 9.69 8.03
C ASP A 227 9.85 11.14 7.87
N ALA A 228 9.17 11.96 7.08
CA ALA A 228 9.54 13.35 6.87
C ALA A 228 9.33 14.21 8.14
N PHE A 229 8.23 14.03 8.89
CA PHE A 229 8.03 14.67 10.19
C PHE A 229 9.09 14.22 11.19
N ARG A 230 9.44 12.93 11.24
CA ARG A 230 10.51 12.44 12.10
C ARG A 230 11.83 13.14 11.78
N ALA A 231 12.21 13.23 10.49
CA ALA A 231 13.44 13.92 10.08
C ALA A 231 13.40 15.41 10.45
N LEU A 232 12.24 16.05 10.35
CA LEU A 232 12.02 17.45 10.73
C LEU A 232 12.22 17.64 12.24
N HIS A 233 11.65 16.78 13.07
CA HIS A 233 11.81 16.82 14.53
C HIS A 233 13.26 16.48 14.98
N GLU A 234 13.91 15.49 14.37
CA GLU A 234 15.33 15.18 14.61
C GLU A 234 16.23 16.38 14.29
N TRP A 235 15.94 17.09 13.19
CA TRP A 235 16.65 18.32 12.82
C TRP A 235 16.45 19.42 13.87
N ILE A 236 15.22 19.63 14.37
CA ILE A 236 14.87 20.60 15.40
C ILE A 236 15.67 20.31 16.68
N ASP A 237 15.70 19.05 17.11
CA ASP A 237 16.46 18.62 18.30
C ASP A 237 17.96 18.90 18.14
N GLN A 238 18.53 18.60 16.97
CA GLN A 238 19.96 18.82 16.71
C GLN A 238 20.34 20.30 16.65
N THR A 239 19.45 21.18 16.24
CA THR A 239 19.69 22.63 16.18
C THR A 239 19.45 23.33 17.51
N GLY A 240 18.92 22.60 18.51
CA GLY A 240 18.57 23.15 19.82
C GLY A 240 17.34 24.08 19.79
N ASP A 241 16.55 24.01 18.71
CA ASP A 241 15.26 24.65 18.66
C ASP A 241 14.22 23.82 19.43
N GLN A 242 13.06 24.39 19.71
CA GLN A 242 11.96 23.69 20.39
C GLN A 242 10.72 23.74 19.50
N ALA A 243 10.14 22.59 19.21
CA ALA A 243 8.85 22.51 18.56
C ALA A 243 7.72 22.91 19.53
N THR A 244 6.67 23.51 19.00
CA THR A 244 5.38 23.61 19.70
C THR A 244 4.59 22.32 19.45
N SER A 245 3.44 22.14 20.11
CA SER A 245 2.52 21.01 19.90
C SER A 245 1.70 21.09 18.60
N PHE A 246 2.21 21.79 17.60
CA PHE A 246 1.41 22.10 16.40
C PHE A 246 2.18 21.83 15.11
N ASP A 247 1.75 20.79 14.38
CA ASP A 247 2.25 20.45 13.07
C ASP A 247 1.21 20.74 11.97
N ARG A 248 1.69 21.06 10.76
CA ARG A 248 0.84 21.38 9.61
C ARG A 248 1.30 20.65 8.36
N GLU A 249 0.35 20.23 7.57
CA GLU A 249 0.55 19.81 6.17
C GLU A 249 -0.09 20.86 5.27
N LEU A 250 0.69 21.39 4.34
CA LEU A 250 0.23 22.32 3.32
C LEU A 250 0.28 21.64 1.96
N TYR A 251 -0.86 21.34 1.40
CA TYR A 251 -0.99 20.66 0.11
C TYR A 251 -0.84 21.69 -1.01
N ILE A 252 0.34 21.71 -1.65
CA ILE A 252 0.72 22.68 -2.68
C ILE A 252 0.18 22.27 -4.05
N ASP A 253 0.38 21.00 -4.41
CA ASP A 253 -0.09 20.42 -5.65
C ASP A 253 -0.52 18.98 -5.38
N CYS A 254 -1.83 18.76 -5.40
CA CYS A 254 -2.44 17.46 -5.15
C CYS A 254 -3.44 17.08 -6.26
N ASP A 255 -3.31 17.72 -7.42
CA ASP A 255 -4.04 17.36 -8.61
C ASP A 255 -3.37 16.15 -9.28
N GLY A 256 -4.10 15.03 -9.36
CA GLY A 256 -3.60 13.83 -10.01
C GLY A 256 -3.30 12.64 -9.06
N PRO A 257 -2.51 11.66 -9.53
CA PRO A 257 -2.14 10.49 -8.74
C PRO A 257 -1.35 10.87 -7.47
N ARG A 258 -1.58 10.14 -6.38
CA ARG A 258 -0.98 10.47 -5.06
C ARG A 258 0.56 10.45 -5.05
N ASP A 259 1.18 9.69 -5.93
CA ASP A 259 2.64 9.60 -6.08
C ASP A 259 3.26 10.86 -6.71
N THR A 260 2.44 11.76 -7.27
CA THR A 260 2.88 13.05 -7.82
C THR A 260 2.61 14.25 -6.91
N TRP A 261 1.98 14.05 -5.75
CA TRP A 261 1.61 15.14 -4.86
C TRP A 261 2.84 15.89 -4.34
N VAL A 262 2.66 17.19 -4.10
CA VAL A 262 3.66 18.05 -3.48
C VAL A 262 3.05 18.65 -2.22
N THR A 263 3.60 18.28 -1.08
CA THR A 263 3.13 18.73 0.24
C THR A 263 4.28 19.31 1.03
N GLU A 264 4.07 20.45 1.63
CA GLU A 264 4.99 21.03 2.59
C GLU A 264 4.56 20.67 4.01
N LEU A 265 5.46 20.05 4.75
CA LEU A 265 5.28 19.77 6.17
C LEU A 265 5.91 20.91 6.96
N GLN A 266 5.23 21.36 8.01
CA GLN A 266 5.61 22.53 8.80
C GLN A 266 5.45 22.21 10.28
N THR A 267 6.53 22.37 11.05
CA THR A 267 6.53 22.35 12.53
C THR A 267 6.80 23.74 13.06
N ILE A 268 5.91 24.25 13.88
CA ILE A 268 6.03 25.58 14.46
C ILE A 268 7.08 25.56 15.56
N LEU A 269 8.04 26.48 15.48
CA LEU A 269 9.11 26.63 16.47
C LEU A 269 8.75 27.66 17.53
N ALA A 270 9.12 27.38 18.78
CA ALA A 270 9.05 28.35 19.85
C ALA A 270 9.96 29.55 19.56
N PRO A 271 9.64 30.75 20.06
CA PRO A 271 10.52 31.90 19.96
C PRO A 271 11.89 31.57 20.59
N ARG A 272 12.98 31.96 19.93
CA ARG A 272 14.29 31.93 20.59
C ARG A 272 14.34 32.99 21.68
N THR A 273 14.57 32.55 22.91
CA THR A 273 14.80 33.46 24.08
C THR A 273 16.17 34.13 24.01
#